data_6a9d9457161ad0e269be26143ab4206b
#
_entry.id   6a9d9457161ad0e269be26143ab4206b
#
_cell.length_a   1.000
_cell.length_b   1.000
_cell.length_c   1.000
_cell.angle_alpha   90.00
_cell.angle_beta   90.00
_cell.angle_gamma   90.00
#
_symmetry.space_group_name_H-M   'P 1'
#
loop_
_entity.id
_entity.type
_entity.pdbx_description
1 polymer ?
#
loop_
_entity_poly.entity_id
_entity_poly.type
_entity_poly.pdbx_seq_one_letter_code
_entity_poly.pdbx_strand_id
1 'polypeptide(L)'
;MNQIRDTASDAPAVTIGIPVYNGERYLEEAIRSTLAQTREDLELVISDNASTDRTAEICRDYALRDTRLRYFRNPVNLGAAPNYNIVFQHARGRFFKWLAHDDLITPTYVAKTTRVLEARPDAVLCNSVVAYIDGMGGALGLYDTQLAKADVVSPSQRLAFMTLRSHSCVDFFGMFRKSALDGSLLHGSFHGADRALLAQMSLRGRMVQIPAPLVKMREHEHRYTRAQARAVDRASWHDTRVRRRVSFPTWRLYVEYLKMVQSAQLEPAERIRCSAVLARWWMLNWNAARAVVDVVALVAPGIPGVAERIKVRLFGAAPGHLVAARRR
;
A
#
# COMPACT_ATOMS: atom_id res chain seq x y z
N MET A 1 -47.36 18.40 0.72
CA MET A 1 -46.39 17.76 -0.16
C MET A 1 -45.07 17.71 0.59
N ASN A 2 -44.80 16.59 1.27
CA ASN A 2 -43.55 16.35 1.97
C ASN A 2 -42.53 15.91 0.92
N GLN A 3 -41.53 16.73 0.67
CA GLN A 3 -40.33 16.31 -0.10
C GLN A 3 -39.60 15.27 0.76
N ILE A 4 -39.62 14.02 0.32
CA ILE A 4 -38.71 12.97 0.80
C ILE A 4 -37.31 13.45 0.41
N ARG A 5 -36.55 13.93 1.39
CA ARG A 5 -35.11 14.17 1.22
C ARG A 5 -34.46 12.82 0.93
N ASP A 6 -33.87 12.73 -0.23
CA ASP A 6 -33.11 11.57 -0.68
C ASP A 6 -31.95 11.35 0.29
N THR A 7 -32.01 10.29 1.11
CA THR A 7 -31.03 9.96 2.17
C THR A 7 -29.73 9.36 1.61
N ALA A 8 -29.49 9.43 0.31
CA ALA A 8 -28.26 8.97 -0.35
C ALA A 8 -27.08 9.95 -0.20
N SER A 9 -27.23 11.09 0.49
CA SER A 9 -26.27 12.19 0.51
C SER A 9 -25.36 12.28 1.76
N ASP A 10 -25.49 11.38 2.73
CA ASP A 10 -24.74 11.47 4.00
C ASP A 10 -23.41 10.70 4.06
N ALA A 11 -23.08 9.91 3.05
CA ALA A 11 -21.81 9.19 3.00
C ALA A 11 -20.70 10.08 2.42
N PRO A 12 -19.54 10.19 3.06
CA PRO A 12 -18.43 10.99 2.56
C PRO A 12 -17.96 10.47 1.20
N ALA A 13 -17.46 11.36 0.34
CA ALA A 13 -16.91 10.92 -0.94
C ALA A 13 -15.63 10.11 -0.76
N VAL A 14 -14.85 10.41 0.29
CA VAL A 14 -13.52 9.83 0.51
C VAL A 14 -13.39 9.28 1.92
N THR A 15 -12.79 8.10 2.04
CA THR A 15 -12.26 7.59 3.31
C THR A 15 -10.73 7.55 3.24
N ILE A 16 -10.08 8.17 4.22
CA ILE A 16 -8.65 7.94 4.50
C ILE A 16 -8.56 7.01 5.71
N GLY A 17 -7.86 5.89 5.56
CA GLY A 17 -7.69 4.89 6.62
C GLY A 17 -6.27 4.91 7.16
N ILE A 18 -6.09 5.13 8.47
CA ILE A 18 -4.80 5.05 9.17
C ILE A 18 -4.79 3.83 10.09
N PRO A 19 -4.16 2.72 9.70
CA PRO A 19 -3.82 1.65 10.63
C PRO A 19 -2.62 2.09 11.46
N VAL A 20 -2.69 1.97 12.78
CA VAL A 20 -1.60 2.40 13.68
C VAL A 20 -1.32 1.38 14.76
N TYR A 21 -0.05 1.28 15.15
CA TYR A 21 0.44 0.59 16.35
C TYR A 21 1.66 1.33 16.89
N ASN A 22 1.56 1.87 18.11
CA ASN A 22 2.58 2.68 18.77
C ASN A 22 3.06 3.84 17.89
N GLY A 23 2.12 4.72 17.53
CA GLY A 23 2.34 5.82 16.58
C GLY A 23 2.49 7.20 17.22
N GLU A 24 2.61 7.33 18.54
CA GLU A 24 2.57 8.61 19.27
C GLU A 24 3.46 9.70 18.68
N ARG A 25 4.58 9.29 18.07
CA ARG A 25 5.60 10.22 17.57
C ARG A 25 5.15 11.03 16.35
N TYR A 26 4.37 10.43 15.45
CA TYR A 26 4.06 11.03 14.14
C TYR A 26 2.57 11.08 13.80
N LEU A 27 1.74 10.31 14.53
CA LEU A 27 0.31 10.17 14.23
C LEU A 27 -0.42 11.51 14.21
N GLU A 28 -0.07 12.42 15.10
CA GLU A 28 -0.70 13.73 15.18
C GLU A 28 -0.50 14.55 13.89
N GLU A 29 0.71 14.51 13.31
CA GLU A 29 0.99 15.17 12.04
C GLU A 29 0.19 14.53 10.88
N ALA A 30 0.06 13.19 10.85
CA ALA A 30 -0.72 12.47 9.85
C ALA A 30 -2.21 12.84 9.94
N ILE A 31 -2.79 12.89 11.15
CA ILE A 31 -4.17 13.34 11.39
C ILE A 31 -4.36 14.78 10.89
N ARG A 32 -3.50 15.70 11.30
CA ARG A 32 -3.57 17.11 10.88
C ARG A 32 -3.50 17.25 9.36
N SER A 33 -2.59 16.53 8.70
CA SER A 33 -2.44 16.58 7.24
C SER A 33 -3.70 16.06 6.51
N THR A 34 -4.43 15.14 7.13
CA THR A 34 -5.69 14.61 6.61
C THR A 34 -6.85 15.57 6.83
N LEU A 35 -6.99 16.12 8.02
CA LEU A 35 -8.11 17.02 8.34
C LEU A 35 -7.96 18.39 7.69
N ALA A 36 -6.76 18.78 7.28
CA ALA A 36 -6.45 20.03 6.57
C ALA A 36 -6.60 19.93 5.04
N GLN A 37 -7.26 18.90 4.51
CA GLN A 37 -7.48 18.78 3.07
C GLN A 37 -8.48 19.81 2.57
N THR A 38 -8.22 20.38 1.38
CA THR A 38 -9.10 21.38 0.74
C THR A 38 -10.45 20.80 0.26
N ARG A 39 -10.55 19.49 0.12
CA ARG A 39 -11.81 18.77 -0.05
C ARG A 39 -12.28 18.29 1.31
N GLU A 40 -13.37 18.88 1.82
CA GLU A 40 -13.90 18.63 3.17
C GLU A 40 -14.78 17.39 3.25
N ASP A 41 -15.36 16.94 2.12
CA ASP A 41 -16.21 15.76 2.00
C ASP A 41 -15.39 14.48 2.12
N LEU A 42 -14.84 14.25 3.31
CA LEU A 42 -14.02 13.10 3.67
C LEU A 42 -14.28 12.63 5.11
N GLU A 43 -14.00 11.37 5.36
CA GLU A 43 -13.83 10.81 6.70
C GLU A 43 -12.41 10.28 6.91
N LEU A 44 -11.94 10.34 8.14
CA LEU A 44 -10.71 9.72 8.61
C LEU A 44 -11.05 8.54 9.53
N VAL A 45 -10.68 7.34 9.14
CA VAL A 45 -10.84 6.12 9.94
C VAL A 45 -9.50 5.71 10.51
N ILE A 46 -9.37 5.66 11.84
CA ILE A 46 -8.16 5.19 12.52
C ILE A 46 -8.45 3.86 13.19
N SER A 47 -7.61 2.85 12.91
CA SER A 47 -7.62 1.56 13.60
C SER A 47 -6.35 1.40 14.42
N ASP A 48 -6.47 1.52 15.73
CA ASP A 48 -5.41 1.33 16.70
C ASP A 48 -5.27 -0.15 17.08
N ASN A 49 -4.14 -0.74 16.77
CA ASN A 49 -3.87 -2.16 16.94
C ASN A 49 -3.42 -2.51 18.37
N ALA A 50 -4.15 -2.02 19.37
CA ALA A 50 -3.86 -2.17 20.80
C ALA A 50 -2.53 -1.50 21.22
N SER A 51 -2.30 -0.25 20.81
CA SER A 51 -1.11 0.53 21.17
C SER A 51 -0.95 0.67 22.68
N THR A 52 0.30 0.72 23.14
CA THR A 52 0.68 0.84 24.56
C THR A 52 1.29 2.19 24.91
N ASP A 53 1.46 3.07 23.93
CA ASP A 53 1.91 4.46 24.04
C ASP A 53 0.72 5.44 24.06
N ARG A 54 0.96 6.72 23.85
CA ARG A 54 -0.07 7.76 23.82
C ARG A 54 -0.96 7.78 22.58
N THR A 55 -0.83 6.81 21.66
CA THR A 55 -1.64 6.72 20.44
C THR A 55 -3.14 6.85 20.71
N ALA A 56 -3.65 6.09 21.70
CA ALA A 56 -5.08 6.09 22.03
C ALA A 56 -5.57 7.43 22.60
N GLU A 57 -4.73 8.13 23.37
CA GLU A 57 -5.01 9.47 23.90
C GLU A 57 -5.16 10.46 22.73
N ILE A 58 -4.17 10.51 21.82
CA ILE A 58 -4.18 11.38 20.64
C ILE A 58 -5.43 11.14 19.79
N CYS A 59 -5.77 9.88 19.51
CA CYS A 59 -6.93 9.55 18.68
C CYS A 59 -8.25 10.01 19.31
N ARG A 60 -8.44 9.83 20.62
CA ARG A 60 -9.66 10.26 21.33
C ARG A 60 -9.80 11.78 21.34
N ASP A 61 -8.70 12.48 21.58
CA ASP A 61 -8.67 13.94 21.59
C ASP A 61 -9.11 14.53 20.24
N TYR A 62 -8.58 13.98 19.14
CA TYR A 62 -8.97 14.43 17.81
C TYR A 62 -10.41 14.03 17.45
N ALA A 63 -10.87 12.83 17.85
CA ALA A 63 -12.26 12.40 17.62
C ALA A 63 -13.30 13.26 18.35
N LEU A 64 -12.93 13.86 19.49
CA LEU A 64 -13.80 14.81 20.20
C LEU A 64 -13.86 16.17 19.51
N ARG A 65 -12.83 16.56 18.76
CA ARG A 65 -12.71 17.88 18.12
C ARG A 65 -13.20 17.92 16.68
N ASP A 66 -13.17 16.79 15.96
CA ASP A 66 -13.54 16.71 14.55
C ASP A 66 -14.38 15.45 14.27
N THR A 67 -15.66 15.68 13.92
CA THR A 67 -16.63 14.62 13.67
C THR A 67 -16.33 13.77 12.44
N ARG A 68 -15.42 14.22 11.58
CA ARG A 68 -14.96 13.44 10.43
C ARG A 68 -14.04 12.30 10.84
N LEU A 69 -13.44 12.33 12.07
CA LEU A 69 -12.55 11.29 12.58
C LEU A 69 -13.35 10.23 13.33
N ARG A 70 -13.18 8.97 12.92
CA ARG A 70 -13.74 7.78 13.55
C ARG A 70 -12.61 6.89 14.04
N TYR A 71 -12.55 6.66 15.35
CA TYR A 71 -11.52 5.89 16.01
C TYR A 71 -12.03 4.52 16.46
N PHE A 72 -11.28 3.48 16.12
CA PHE A 72 -11.51 2.10 16.52
C PHE A 72 -10.25 1.53 17.16
N ARG A 73 -10.40 0.78 18.24
CA ARG A 73 -9.27 0.12 18.90
C ARG A 73 -9.48 -1.37 18.95
N ASN A 74 -8.50 -2.13 18.49
CA ASN A 74 -8.50 -3.58 18.59
C ASN A 74 -8.21 -4.00 20.05
N PRO A 75 -8.80 -5.11 20.53
CA PRO A 75 -8.56 -5.60 21.89
C PRO A 75 -7.12 -6.14 22.07
N VAL A 76 -6.49 -6.61 20.99
CA VAL A 76 -5.13 -7.15 20.94
C VAL A 76 -4.43 -6.73 19.65
N ASN A 77 -3.10 -6.80 19.62
CA ASN A 77 -2.34 -6.59 18.40
C ASN A 77 -2.53 -7.79 17.44
N LEU A 78 -3.22 -7.55 16.33
CA LEU A 78 -3.55 -8.54 15.29
C LEU A 78 -2.45 -8.69 14.22
N GLY A 79 -1.43 -7.82 14.25
CA GLY A 79 -0.49 -7.64 13.15
C GLY A 79 -0.96 -6.58 12.15
N ALA A 80 -0.06 -6.19 11.23
CA ALA A 80 -0.34 -5.07 10.32
C ALA A 80 -1.44 -5.40 9.31
N ALA A 81 -1.38 -6.57 8.66
CA ALA A 81 -2.30 -6.90 7.57
C ALA A 81 -3.78 -6.87 8.00
N PRO A 82 -4.20 -7.52 9.11
CA PRO A 82 -5.57 -7.37 9.60
C PRO A 82 -5.93 -5.91 9.92
N ASN A 83 -5.00 -5.16 10.53
CA ASN A 83 -5.26 -3.76 10.91
C ASN A 83 -5.46 -2.85 9.68
N TYR A 84 -4.69 -3.06 8.60
CA TYR A 84 -4.90 -2.40 7.30
C TYR A 84 -6.27 -2.72 6.70
N ASN A 85 -6.73 -3.96 6.85
CA ASN A 85 -8.02 -4.39 6.32
C ASN A 85 -9.19 -3.85 7.16
N ILE A 86 -9.02 -3.69 8.48
CA ILE A 86 -10.05 -3.13 9.36
C ILE A 86 -10.41 -1.68 8.96
N VAL A 87 -9.43 -0.83 8.66
CA VAL A 87 -9.76 0.54 8.22
C VAL A 87 -10.52 0.56 6.91
N PHE A 88 -10.26 -0.39 6.00
CA PHE A 88 -11.03 -0.54 4.76
C PHE A 88 -12.46 -1.03 5.03
N GLN A 89 -12.64 -1.98 5.94
CA GLN A 89 -13.96 -2.51 6.32
C GLN A 89 -14.88 -1.41 6.91
N HIS A 90 -14.31 -0.43 7.60
CA HIS A 90 -15.04 0.71 8.15
C HIS A 90 -15.23 1.86 7.15
N ALA A 91 -14.65 1.76 5.95
CA ALA A 91 -14.70 2.82 4.94
C ALA A 91 -16.09 2.94 4.31
N ARG A 92 -16.64 4.16 4.30
CA ARG A 92 -17.94 4.52 3.70
C ARG A 92 -17.79 5.27 2.38
N GLY A 93 -16.62 5.86 2.13
CA GLY A 93 -16.36 6.69 0.98
C GLY A 93 -16.35 5.92 -0.36
N ARG A 94 -16.70 6.61 -1.44
CA ARG A 94 -16.59 6.10 -2.82
C ARG A 94 -15.12 5.91 -3.23
N PHE A 95 -14.23 6.72 -2.67
CA PHE A 95 -12.78 6.61 -2.82
C PHE A 95 -12.15 6.25 -1.50
N PHE A 96 -11.06 5.50 -1.56
CA PHE A 96 -10.35 5.02 -0.39
C PHE A 96 -8.84 5.18 -0.54
N LYS A 97 -8.17 5.58 0.56
CA LYS A 97 -6.72 5.64 0.66
C LYS A 97 -6.25 5.10 1.99
N TRP A 98 -5.24 4.21 1.97
CA TRP A 98 -4.43 3.99 3.16
C TRP A 98 -3.42 5.13 3.33
N LEU A 99 -3.24 5.58 4.55
CA LEU A 99 -2.17 6.49 4.95
C LEU A 99 -1.41 5.85 6.13
N ALA A 100 -0.10 5.70 6.01
CA ALA A 100 0.72 5.28 7.14
C ALA A 100 0.72 6.38 8.21
N HIS A 101 0.77 5.98 9.49
CA HIS A 101 0.67 6.92 10.61
C HIS A 101 1.86 7.88 10.74
N ASP A 102 2.92 7.66 9.98
CA ASP A 102 4.17 8.44 9.93
C ASP A 102 4.32 9.27 8.63
N ASP A 103 3.40 9.10 7.67
CA ASP A 103 3.39 9.80 6.39
C ASP A 103 2.41 10.97 6.37
N LEU A 104 2.59 11.90 5.42
CA LEU A 104 1.76 13.10 5.26
C LEU A 104 1.25 13.23 3.84
N ILE A 105 0.13 13.95 3.68
CA ILE A 105 -0.39 14.38 2.38
C ILE A 105 -0.50 15.90 2.32
N THR A 106 -0.22 16.47 1.14
CA THR A 106 -0.37 17.93 0.96
C THR A 106 -1.84 18.33 0.94
N PRO A 107 -2.19 19.59 1.28
CA PRO A 107 -3.59 20.01 1.42
C PRO A 107 -4.47 19.77 0.18
N THR A 108 -3.90 19.68 -1.01
CA THR A 108 -4.64 19.47 -2.26
C THR A 108 -4.64 18.02 -2.77
N TYR A 109 -4.05 17.07 -2.02
CA TYR A 109 -3.93 15.67 -2.45
C TYR A 109 -5.29 15.06 -2.75
N VAL A 110 -6.23 15.13 -1.80
CA VAL A 110 -7.56 14.52 -1.94
C VAL A 110 -8.32 15.14 -3.11
N ALA A 111 -8.38 16.47 -3.19
CA ALA A 111 -9.08 17.16 -4.27
C ALA A 111 -8.53 16.81 -5.66
N LYS A 112 -7.19 16.75 -5.81
CA LYS A 112 -6.56 16.44 -7.10
C LYS A 112 -6.73 14.98 -7.51
N THR A 113 -6.55 14.03 -6.59
CA THR A 113 -6.65 12.59 -6.91
C THR A 113 -8.08 12.17 -7.20
N THR A 114 -9.05 12.67 -6.42
CA THR A 114 -10.47 12.37 -6.67
C THR A 114 -10.98 12.99 -7.96
N ARG A 115 -10.55 14.23 -8.29
CA ARG A 115 -10.89 14.86 -9.58
C ARG A 115 -10.46 14.00 -10.77
N VAL A 116 -9.24 13.41 -10.70
CA VAL A 116 -8.75 12.49 -11.74
C VAL A 116 -9.64 11.25 -11.82
N LEU A 117 -9.93 10.61 -10.69
CA LEU A 117 -10.76 9.40 -10.66
C LEU A 117 -12.22 9.70 -11.06
N GLU A 118 -12.76 10.85 -10.74
CA GLU A 118 -14.10 11.27 -11.16
C GLU A 118 -14.19 11.47 -12.68
N ALA A 119 -13.17 12.09 -13.27
CA ALA A 119 -13.07 12.29 -14.72
C ALA A 119 -12.73 11.02 -15.51
N ARG A 120 -12.20 9.99 -14.86
CA ARG A 120 -11.68 8.75 -15.47
C ARG A 120 -12.34 7.51 -14.85
N PRO A 121 -13.56 7.10 -15.29
CA PRO A 121 -14.24 5.90 -14.76
C PRO A 121 -13.45 4.61 -14.98
N ASP A 122 -12.58 4.56 -16.00
CA ASP A 122 -11.68 3.45 -16.32
C ASP A 122 -10.45 3.35 -15.41
N ALA A 123 -10.20 4.37 -14.58
CA ALA A 123 -9.10 4.40 -13.62
C ALA A 123 -9.53 3.86 -12.24
N VAL A 124 -8.73 2.97 -11.69
CA VAL A 124 -8.95 2.34 -10.36
C VAL A 124 -8.05 2.90 -9.29
N LEU A 125 -6.93 3.51 -9.67
CA LEU A 125 -5.92 4.07 -8.78
C LEU A 125 -5.38 5.38 -9.35
N CYS A 126 -5.26 6.39 -8.48
CA CYS A 126 -4.54 7.62 -8.76
C CYS A 126 -3.52 7.87 -7.64
N ASN A 127 -2.27 8.08 -8.00
CA ASN A 127 -1.24 8.49 -7.05
C ASN A 127 -0.44 9.68 -7.61
N SER A 128 0.54 10.13 -6.86
CA SER A 128 1.41 11.25 -7.22
C SER A 128 2.88 10.84 -7.13
N VAL A 129 3.77 11.71 -7.59
CA VAL A 129 5.17 11.68 -7.19
C VAL A 129 5.23 11.75 -5.66
N VAL A 130 6.19 11.06 -5.05
CA VAL A 130 6.39 11.02 -3.59
C VAL A 130 7.59 11.88 -3.23
N ALA A 131 7.44 12.72 -2.22
CA ALA A 131 8.55 13.39 -1.57
C ALA A 131 8.99 12.57 -0.35
N TYR A 132 10.25 12.18 -0.27
CA TYR A 132 10.80 11.61 0.96
C TYR A 132 11.22 12.72 1.91
N ILE A 133 10.88 12.57 3.20
CA ILE A 133 11.28 13.45 4.29
C ILE A 133 11.97 12.64 5.38
N ASP A 134 12.84 13.28 6.14
CA ASP A 134 13.47 12.66 7.32
C ASP A 134 12.53 12.66 8.55
N GLY A 135 13.03 12.15 9.69
CA GLY A 135 12.28 12.10 10.95
C GLY A 135 11.87 13.47 11.50
N MET A 136 12.50 14.55 11.04
CA MET A 136 12.21 15.94 11.42
C MET A 136 11.40 16.71 10.37
N GLY A 137 11.04 16.06 9.25
CA GLY A 137 10.30 16.67 8.13
C GLY A 137 11.21 17.34 7.09
N GLY A 138 12.52 17.24 7.21
CA GLY A 138 13.50 17.73 6.23
C GLY A 138 13.42 16.96 4.91
N ALA A 139 13.55 17.65 3.77
CA ALA A 139 13.45 17.04 2.46
C ALA A 139 14.68 16.16 2.14
N LEU A 140 14.43 14.91 1.75
CA LEU A 140 15.46 13.94 1.33
C LEU A 140 15.54 13.78 -0.18
N GLY A 141 14.42 13.96 -0.91
CA GLY A 141 14.37 13.82 -2.36
C GLY A 141 12.99 13.44 -2.88
N LEU A 142 12.90 13.24 -4.19
CA LEU A 142 11.66 12.82 -4.86
C LEU A 142 11.79 11.39 -5.38
N TYR A 143 10.69 10.65 -5.36
CA TYR A 143 10.57 9.35 -5.96
C TYR A 143 9.41 9.32 -6.94
N ASP A 144 9.74 9.10 -8.21
CA ASP A 144 8.78 8.90 -9.28
C ASP A 144 8.61 7.40 -9.51
N THR A 145 7.44 6.86 -9.19
CA THR A 145 7.09 5.46 -9.43
C THR A 145 6.93 5.14 -10.91
N GLN A 146 6.84 6.17 -11.75
CA GLN A 146 6.50 6.07 -13.17
C GLN A 146 5.13 5.40 -13.41
N LEU A 147 4.21 5.55 -12.46
CA LEU A 147 2.87 4.95 -12.51
C LEU A 147 2.11 5.34 -13.79
N ALA A 148 2.43 6.49 -14.37
CA ALA A 148 1.89 6.93 -15.66
C ALA A 148 2.09 5.89 -16.79
N LYS A 149 3.08 5.00 -16.69
CA LYS A 149 3.27 3.89 -17.63
C LYS A 149 2.23 2.77 -17.48
N ALA A 150 1.47 2.77 -16.40
CA ALA A 150 0.32 1.88 -16.18
C ALA A 150 -1.02 2.54 -16.60
N ASP A 151 -0.99 3.76 -17.14
CA ASP A 151 -2.15 4.43 -17.74
C ASP A 151 -2.33 4.00 -19.21
N VAL A 152 -2.49 2.71 -19.42
CA VAL A 152 -2.68 2.10 -20.75
C VAL A 152 -3.90 1.19 -20.76
N VAL A 153 -4.48 0.96 -21.94
CA VAL A 153 -5.71 0.16 -22.09
C VAL A 153 -5.46 -1.32 -21.79
N SER A 154 -4.35 -1.87 -22.29
CA SER A 154 -4.07 -3.33 -22.20
C SER A 154 -3.79 -3.78 -20.76
N PRO A 155 -4.59 -4.71 -20.20
CA PRO A 155 -4.33 -5.32 -18.88
C PRO A 155 -2.97 -6.01 -18.78
N SER A 156 -2.53 -6.68 -19.83
CA SER A 156 -1.23 -7.38 -19.83
C SER A 156 -0.05 -6.42 -19.76
N GLN A 157 -0.14 -5.24 -20.40
CA GLN A 157 0.89 -4.20 -20.29
C GLN A 157 0.95 -3.61 -18.87
N ARG A 158 -0.22 -3.35 -18.26
CA ARG A 158 -0.29 -2.87 -16.86
C ARG A 158 0.28 -3.91 -15.89
N LEU A 159 -0.11 -5.19 -16.06
CA LEU A 159 0.42 -6.30 -15.26
C LEU A 159 1.95 -6.42 -15.40
N ALA A 160 2.46 -6.35 -16.63
CA ALA A 160 3.90 -6.37 -16.88
C ALA A 160 4.62 -5.22 -16.17
N PHE A 161 4.07 -4.02 -16.22
CA PHE A 161 4.61 -2.86 -15.50
C PHE A 161 4.68 -3.11 -13.99
N MET A 162 3.64 -3.70 -13.38
CA MET A 162 3.58 -3.94 -11.94
C MET A 162 4.39 -5.15 -11.47
N THR A 163 4.59 -6.16 -12.32
CA THR A 163 5.21 -7.42 -11.88
C THR A 163 6.66 -7.60 -12.33
N LEU A 164 7.03 -7.09 -13.52
CA LEU A 164 8.36 -7.32 -14.10
C LEU A 164 9.41 -6.30 -13.66
N ARG A 165 9.00 -5.21 -13.00
CA ARG A 165 9.90 -4.17 -12.52
C ARG A 165 10.15 -4.31 -11.02
N SER A 166 11.32 -3.86 -10.57
CA SER A 166 11.54 -3.56 -9.16
C SER A 166 10.97 -2.17 -8.85
N HIS A 167 10.12 -2.07 -7.84
CA HIS A 167 9.56 -0.81 -7.34
C HIS A 167 9.26 -0.91 -5.83
N SER A 168 9.17 0.20 -5.15
CA SER A 168 8.98 0.27 -3.69
C SER A 168 7.52 0.15 -3.23
N CYS A 169 6.59 -0.13 -4.13
CA CYS A 169 5.15 -0.31 -3.84
C CYS A 169 4.48 0.90 -3.15
N VAL A 170 5.04 2.10 -3.23
CA VAL A 170 4.46 3.30 -2.61
C VAL A 170 3.07 3.65 -3.19
N ASP A 171 2.76 3.13 -4.38
CA ASP A 171 1.44 3.29 -5.01
C ASP A 171 0.32 2.54 -4.26
N PHE A 172 0.67 1.62 -3.36
CA PHE A 172 -0.27 1.03 -2.39
C PHE A 172 -0.93 2.13 -1.52
N PHE A 173 -0.24 3.22 -1.29
CA PHE A 173 -0.74 4.39 -0.58
C PHE A 173 -1.38 5.45 -1.50
N GLY A 174 -1.76 5.10 -2.72
CA GLY A 174 -2.51 5.95 -3.62
C GLY A 174 -4.00 6.08 -3.23
N MET A 175 -4.76 6.88 -4.00
CA MET A 175 -6.21 6.97 -3.90
C MET A 175 -6.84 5.92 -4.82
N PHE A 176 -7.63 5.03 -4.26
CA PHE A 176 -8.34 3.98 -4.99
C PHE A 176 -9.81 4.33 -5.20
N ARG A 177 -10.36 3.84 -6.29
CA ARG A 177 -11.81 3.65 -6.39
C ARG A 177 -12.19 2.49 -5.46
N LYS A 178 -13.02 2.73 -4.43
CA LYS A 178 -13.33 1.71 -3.40
C LYS A 178 -13.90 0.44 -4.02
N SER A 179 -14.81 0.56 -5.00
CA SER A 179 -15.39 -0.59 -5.69
C SER A 179 -14.36 -1.45 -6.42
N ALA A 180 -13.21 -0.91 -6.79
CA ALA A 180 -12.13 -1.71 -7.36
C ALA A 180 -11.39 -2.52 -6.29
N LEU A 181 -11.44 -2.12 -5.02
CA LEU A 181 -10.87 -2.89 -3.90
C LEU A 181 -11.84 -3.96 -3.38
N ASP A 182 -13.13 -3.83 -3.63
CA ASP A 182 -14.13 -4.81 -3.19
C ASP A 182 -13.83 -6.18 -3.84
N GLY A 183 -13.86 -7.25 -3.04
CA GLY A 183 -13.50 -8.59 -3.48
C GLY A 183 -12.04 -8.74 -3.94
N SER A 184 -11.15 -7.80 -3.57
CA SER A 184 -9.72 -7.94 -3.80
C SER A 184 -9.03 -8.66 -2.64
N LEU A 185 -7.71 -8.94 -2.84
CA LEU A 185 -6.84 -9.48 -1.81
C LEU A 185 -6.73 -8.55 -0.59
N LEU A 186 -6.95 -7.23 -0.77
CA LEU A 186 -6.62 -6.20 0.20
C LEU A 186 -5.16 -6.32 0.66
N HIS A 187 -4.87 -6.10 1.95
CA HIS A 187 -3.54 -6.35 2.48
C HIS A 187 -3.44 -7.81 2.96
N GLY A 188 -2.81 -8.68 2.17
CA GLY A 188 -2.62 -10.08 2.55
C GLY A 188 -1.63 -10.26 3.70
N SER A 189 -1.80 -11.32 4.50
CA SER A 189 -0.91 -11.67 5.61
C SER A 189 0.37 -12.38 5.13
N PHE A 190 1.08 -11.78 4.15
CA PHE A 190 2.34 -12.31 3.61
C PHE A 190 3.22 -11.21 3.04
N HIS A 191 4.52 -11.47 2.98
CA HIS A 191 5.48 -10.51 2.41
C HIS A 191 5.24 -10.30 0.89
N GLY A 192 5.10 -9.05 0.46
CA GLY A 192 4.79 -8.67 -0.92
C GLY A 192 3.28 -8.60 -1.23
N ALA A 193 2.43 -8.58 -0.19
CA ALA A 193 0.97 -8.42 -0.35
C ALA A 193 0.59 -7.09 -1.00
N ASP A 194 1.33 -6.02 -0.71
CA ASP A 194 1.22 -4.72 -1.36
C ASP A 194 1.45 -4.81 -2.87
N ARG A 195 2.51 -5.53 -3.27
CA ARG A 195 2.82 -5.81 -4.68
C ARG A 195 1.74 -6.64 -5.35
N ALA A 196 1.21 -7.63 -4.63
CA ALA A 196 0.14 -8.49 -5.11
C ALA A 196 -1.15 -7.68 -5.33
N LEU A 197 -1.52 -6.81 -4.39
CA LEU A 197 -2.68 -5.93 -4.56
C LEU A 197 -2.52 -4.99 -5.76
N LEU A 198 -1.35 -4.35 -5.93
CA LEU A 198 -1.10 -3.48 -7.08
C LEU A 198 -1.18 -4.24 -8.41
N ALA A 199 -0.67 -5.49 -8.47
CA ALA A 199 -0.82 -6.35 -9.63
C ALA A 199 -2.31 -6.68 -9.90
N GLN A 200 -3.10 -6.96 -8.86
CA GLN A 200 -4.54 -7.20 -9.00
C GLN A 200 -5.27 -5.95 -9.50
N MET A 201 -4.94 -4.77 -8.98
CA MET A 201 -5.53 -3.52 -9.43
C MET A 201 -5.19 -3.23 -10.90
N SER A 202 -3.98 -3.58 -11.35
CA SER A 202 -3.57 -3.42 -12.75
C SER A 202 -4.42 -4.23 -13.75
N LEU A 203 -5.02 -5.34 -13.28
CA LEU A 203 -5.97 -6.13 -14.08
C LEU A 203 -7.39 -5.54 -14.08
N ARG A 204 -7.75 -4.77 -13.03
CA ARG A 204 -9.09 -4.20 -12.85
C ARG A 204 -9.29 -2.86 -13.55
N GLY A 205 -8.21 -2.10 -13.82
CA GLY A 205 -8.32 -0.81 -14.49
C GLY A 205 -6.99 -0.09 -14.66
N ARG A 206 -7.06 1.12 -15.17
CA ARG A 206 -5.90 1.97 -15.41
C ARG A 206 -5.43 2.61 -14.10
N MET A 207 -4.15 2.95 -14.06
CA MET A 207 -3.52 3.61 -12.93
C MET A 207 -2.92 4.93 -13.39
N VAL A 208 -3.28 6.02 -12.72
CA VAL A 208 -2.95 7.37 -13.17
C VAL A 208 -1.98 8.03 -12.19
N GLN A 209 -1.02 8.78 -12.71
CA GLN A 209 -0.07 9.54 -11.91
C GLN A 209 -0.24 11.04 -12.10
N ILE A 210 -0.30 11.76 -10.98
CA ILE A 210 -0.20 13.22 -10.96
C ILE A 210 1.29 13.58 -10.87
N PRO A 211 1.85 14.38 -11.81
CA PRO A 211 3.27 14.72 -11.84
C PRO A 211 3.63 15.84 -10.84
N ALA A 212 3.15 15.72 -9.61
CA ALA A 212 3.43 16.64 -8.51
C ALA A 212 3.65 15.86 -7.22
N PRO A 213 4.52 16.30 -6.30
CA PRO A 213 4.81 15.61 -5.04
C PRO A 213 3.73 15.95 -4.00
N LEU A 214 2.65 15.18 -4.00
CA LEU A 214 1.51 15.39 -3.11
C LEU A 214 1.50 14.48 -1.87
N VAL A 215 2.34 13.45 -1.85
CA VAL A 215 2.56 12.55 -0.71
C VAL A 215 3.96 12.79 -0.17
N LYS A 216 4.09 12.88 1.15
CA LYS A 216 5.38 12.95 1.86
C LYS A 216 5.55 11.67 2.66
N MET A 217 6.52 10.85 2.28
CA MET A 217 6.86 9.62 2.98
C MET A 217 8.05 9.85 3.91
N ARG A 218 7.89 9.50 5.18
CA ARG A 218 8.91 9.72 6.21
C ARG A 218 9.88 8.56 6.28
N GLU A 219 11.18 8.87 6.27
CA GLU A 219 12.26 7.92 6.51
C GLU A 219 12.80 8.09 7.93
N HIS A 220 12.69 7.03 8.74
CA HIS A 220 13.23 6.98 10.10
C HIS A 220 13.64 5.55 10.45
N GLU A 221 14.39 5.36 11.54
CA GLU A 221 14.97 4.07 11.93
C GLU A 221 13.93 3.00 12.27
N HIS A 222 12.76 3.40 12.80
CA HIS A 222 11.68 2.48 13.16
C HIS A 222 10.74 2.16 12.00
N ARG A 223 10.99 2.69 10.79
CA ARG A 223 10.19 2.33 9.62
C ARG A 223 10.28 0.84 9.34
N TYR A 224 9.13 0.19 9.03
CA TYR A 224 9.03 -1.25 8.77
C TYR A 224 10.15 -1.79 7.86
N THR A 225 10.44 -1.11 6.76
CA THR A 225 11.47 -1.52 5.79
C THR A 225 12.88 -1.55 6.37
N ARG A 226 13.14 -0.82 7.45
CA ARG A 226 14.43 -0.77 8.16
C ARG A 226 14.43 -1.62 9.42
N ALA A 227 13.33 -1.61 10.19
CA ALA A 227 13.23 -2.30 11.47
C ALA A 227 13.18 -3.84 11.33
N GLN A 228 12.62 -4.35 10.23
CA GLN A 228 12.37 -5.78 10.04
C GLN A 228 13.40 -6.44 9.11
N ALA A 229 14.63 -6.60 9.59
CA ALA A 229 15.73 -7.17 8.81
C ALA A 229 15.57 -8.68 8.55
N ARG A 230 14.91 -9.45 9.46
CA ARG A 230 14.78 -10.90 9.36
C ARG A 230 13.43 -11.33 8.78
N ALA A 231 13.42 -12.38 7.97
CA ALA A 231 12.18 -12.90 7.34
C ALA A 231 11.11 -13.35 8.36
N VAL A 232 11.54 -13.90 9.50
CA VAL A 232 10.63 -14.34 10.59
C VAL A 232 9.95 -13.16 11.25
N ASP A 233 10.69 -12.07 11.50
CA ASP A 233 10.17 -10.85 12.11
C ASP A 233 9.16 -10.18 11.15
N ARG A 234 9.42 -10.23 9.84
CA ARG A 234 8.48 -9.76 8.82
C ARG A 234 7.18 -10.55 8.81
N ALA A 235 7.22 -11.86 8.96
CA ALA A 235 6.00 -12.69 8.97
C ALA A 235 5.11 -12.39 10.19
N SER A 236 5.69 -12.27 11.38
CA SER A 236 4.97 -11.93 12.61
C SER A 236 4.44 -10.50 12.60
N TRP A 237 5.11 -9.57 11.94
CA TRP A 237 4.62 -8.21 11.75
C TRP A 237 3.36 -8.17 10.87
N HIS A 238 3.32 -8.98 9.80
CA HIS A 238 2.14 -9.04 8.93
C HIS A 238 0.91 -9.59 9.65
N ASP A 239 1.07 -10.70 10.41
CA ASP A 239 -0.03 -11.32 11.16
C ASP A 239 0.52 -12.08 12.37
N THR A 240 0.21 -11.62 13.57
CA THR A 240 0.68 -12.22 14.83
C THR A 240 0.15 -13.64 15.06
N ARG A 241 -0.91 -14.04 14.36
CA ARG A 241 -1.50 -15.38 14.45
C ARG A 241 -0.77 -16.43 13.61
N VAL A 242 0.04 -15.99 12.65
CA VAL A 242 0.79 -16.88 11.76
C VAL A 242 2.09 -17.32 12.41
N ARG A 243 2.08 -18.47 13.05
CA ARG A 243 3.26 -19.11 13.68
C ARG A 243 4.02 -20.05 12.74
N ARG A 244 4.04 -19.80 11.43
CA ARG A 244 4.72 -20.69 10.49
C ARG A 244 6.23 -20.49 10.54
N ARG A 245 6.98 -21.59 10.81
CA ARG A 245 8.46 -21.61 10.81
C ARG A 245 9.05 -21.52 9.40
N VAL A 246 8.28 -21.90 8.39
CA VAL A 246 8.70 -21.91 6.99
C VAL A 246 7.68 -21.13 6.16
N SER A 247 8.17 -20.19 5.37
CA SER A 247 7.36 -19.44 4.42
C SER A 247 7.98 -19.57 3.02
N PHE A 248 7.15 -19.63 2.02
CA PHE A 248 7.53 -19.66 0.61
C PHE A 248 7.10 -18.33 -0.05
N PRO A 249 7.73 -17.21 0.26
CA PRO A 249 7.25 -15.90 -0.18
C PRO A 249 7.20 -15.77 -1.70
N THR A 250 8.19 -16.31 -2.42
CA THR A 250 8.25 -16.27 -3.89
C THR A 250 7.14 -17.10 -4.51
N TRP A 251 6.95 -18.33 -4.04
CA TRP A 251 5.88 -19.21 -4.51
C TRP A 251 4.50 -18.67 -4.17
N ARG A 252 4.33 -18.13 -2.94
CA ARG A 252 3.07 -17.54 -2.51
C ARG A 252 2.67 -16.39 -3.42
N LEU A 253 3.61 -15.47 -3.69
CA LEU A 253 3.37 -14.34 -4.56
C LEU A 253 2.99 -14.78 -5.98
N TYR A 254 3.69 -15.78 -6.54
CA TYR A 254 3.39 -16.29 -7.86
C TYR A 254 2.00 -16.96 -7.94
N VAL A 255 1.63 -17.75 -6.93
CA VAL A 255 0.31 -18.38 -6.85
C VAL A 255 -0.79 -17.32 -6.80
N GLU A 256 -0.61 -16.25 -6.04
CA GLU A 256 -1.56 -15.15 -6.02
C GLU A 256 -1.67 -14.47 -7.40
N TYR A 257 -0.56 -14.25 -8.10
CA TYR A 257 -0.60 -13.74 -9.48
C TYR A 257 -1.38 -14.65 -10.43
N LEU A 258 -1.16 -15.97 -10.36
CA LEU A 258 -1.91 -16.94 -11.17
C LEU A 258 -3.42 -16.86 -10.88
N LYS A 259 -3.81 -16.87 -9.60
CA LYS A 259 -5.21 -16.75 -9.18
C LYS A 259 -5.86 -15.48 -9.72
N MET A 260 -5.15 -14.34 -9.65
CA MET A 260 -5.62 -13.05 -10.14
C MET A 260 -5.87 -13.06 -11.64
N VAL A 261 -4.96 -13.63 -12.45
CA VAL A 261 -5.14 -13.73 -13.90
C VAL A 261 -6.28 -14.68 -14.26
N GLN A 262 -6.45 -15.78 -13.51
CA GLN A 262 -7.54 -16.74 -13.73
C GLN A 262 -8.91 -16.17 -13.39
N SER A 263 -9.01 -15.41 -12.28
CA SER A 263 -10.28 -14.85 -11.80
C SER A 263 -10.65 -13.52 -12.44
N ALA A 264 -9.71 -12.83 -13.11
CA ALA A 264 -9.99 -11.55 -13.76
C ALA A 264 -10.90 -11.73 -14.98
N GLN A 265 -11.80 -10.78 -15.17
CA GLN A 265 -12.65 -10.68 -16.36
C GLN A 265 -11.82 -10.15 -17.54
N LEU A 266 -11.11 -11.05 -18.21
CA LEU A 266 -10.23 -10.77 -19.34
C LEU A 266 -10.71 -11.47 -20.59
N GLU A 267 -10.59 -10.78 -21.73
CA GLU A 267 -10.71 -11.42 -23.04
C GLU A 267 -9.68 -12.56 -23.17
N PRO A 268 -9.99 -13.66 -23.87
CA PRO A 268 -9.09 -14.83 -23.97
C PRO A 268 -7.67 -14.46 -24.44
N ALA A 269 -7.52 -13.57 -25.40
CA ALA A 269 -6.23 -13.11 -25.89
C ALA A 269 -5.43 -12.35 -24.82
N GLU A 270 -6.08 -11.49 -24.03
CA GLU A 270 -5.43 -10.78 -22.93
C GLU A 270 -5.05 -11.75 -21.79
N ARG A 271 -5.85 -12.75 -21.50
CA ARG A 271 -5.52 -13.79 -20.51
C ARG A 271 -4.25 -14.55 -20.91
N ILE A 272 -4.10 -14.91 -22.19
CA ILE A 272 -2.88 -15.55 -22.71
C ILE A 272 -1.69 -14.61 -22.56
N ARG A 273 -1.83 -13.33 -22.92
CA ARG A 273 -0.75 -12.33 -22.77
C ARG A 273 -0.36 -12.15 -21.30
N CYS A 274 -1.32 -12.06 -20.38
CA CYS A 274 -1.06 -12.00 -18.93
C CYS A 274 -0.32 -13.26 -18.45
N SER A 275 -0.69 -14.44 -18.92
CA SER A 275 0.00 -15.69 -18.59
C SER A 275 1.44 -15.68 -19.09
N ALA A 276 1.70 -15.15 -20.28
CA ALA A 276 3.05 -14.96 -20.82
C ALA A 276 3.87 -13.98 -19.98
N VAL A 277 3.25 -12.91 -19.45
CA VAL A 277 3.90 -11.99 -18.49
C VAL A 277 4.33 -12.75 -17.23
N LEU A 278 3.47 -13.62 -16.67
CA LEU A 278 3.80 -14.41 -15.49
C LEU A 278 4.87 -15.47 -15.77
N ALA A 279 4.91 -16.07 -16.97
CA ALA A 279 6.00 -16.95 -17.37
C ALA A 279 7.33 -16.18 -17.43
N ARG A 280 7.33 -14.97 -18.00
CA ARG A 280 8.51 -14.11 -18.04
C ARG A 280 8.97 -13.66 -16.65
N TRP A 281 8.07 -13.54 -15.67
CA TRP A 281 8.39 -13.14 -14.31
C TRP A 281 9.45 -14.05 -13.65
N TRP A 282 9.46 -15.36 -13.96
CA TRP A 282 10.44 -16.31 -13.45
C TRP A 282 11.88 -15.99 -13.88
N MET A 283 12.05 -15.44 -15.08
CA MET A 283 13.37 -15.11 -15.64
C MET A 283 13.94 -13.80 -15.11
N LEU A 284 13.13 -13.00 -14.42
CA LEU A 284 13.50 -11.67 -13.98
C LEU A 284 13.71 -11.62 -12.46
N ASN A 285 14.52 -10.65 -12.02
CA ASN A 285 14.75 -10.34 -10.60
C ASN A 285 15.17 -11.56 -9.75
N TRP A 286 15.80 -12.54 -10.35
CA TRP A 286 16.24 -13.79 -9.69
C TRP A 286 15.09 -14.59 -9.07
N ASN A 287 13.85 -14.44 -9.58
CA ASN A 287 12.69 -15.09 -8.99
C ASN A 287 12.78 -16.63 -9.00
N ALA A 288 13.32 -17.23 -10.07
CA ALA A 288 13.58 -18.67 -10.11
C ALA A 288 14.56 -19.10 -9.01
N ALA A 289 15.68 -18.39 -8.85
CA ALA A 289 16.66 -18.69 -7.81
C ALA A 289 16.08 -18.51 -6.40
N ARG A 290 15.28 -17.46 -6.18
CA ARG A 290 14.57 -17.25 -4.90
C ARG A 290 13.60 -18.38 -4.61
N ALA A 291 12.85 -18.86 -5.61
CA ALA A 291 11.94 -19.98 -5.44
C ALA A 291 12.68 -21.29 -5.05
N VAL A 292 13.88 -21.52 -5.59
CA VAL A 292 14.75 -22.63 -5.16
C VAL A 292 15.19 -22.42 -3.71
N VAL A 293 15.62 -21.22 -3.33
CA VAL A 293 16.00 -20.90 -1.94
C VAL A 293 14.83 -21.12 -0.98
N ASP A 294 13.60 -20.76 -1.36
CA ASP A 294 12.40 -21.03 -0.57
C ASP A 294 12.22 -22.54 -0.29
N VAL A 295 12.47 -23.39 -1.30
CA VAL A 295 12.37 -24.88 -1.15
C VAL A 295 13.53 -25.42 -0.30
N VAL A 296 14.74 -24.99 -0.56
CA VAL A 296 15.93 -25.44 0.19
C VAL A 296 15.84 -25.04 1.67
N ALA A 297 15.17 -23.94 1.98
CA ALA A 297 14.91 -23.50 3.36
C ALA A 297 14.11 -24.51 4.20
N LEU A 298 13.40 -25.47 3.57
CA LEU A 298 12.74 -26.59 4.28
C LEU A 298 13.76 -27.50 4.99
N VAL A 299 14.88 -27.77 4.31
CA VAL A 299 15.90 -28.71 4.79
C VAL A 299 17.00 -27.97 5.59
N ALA A 300 17.26 -26.72 5.21
CA ALA A 300 18.31 -25.89 5.81
C ALA A 300 17.79 -24.46 6.10
N PRO A 301 17.10 -24.25 7.22
CA PRO A 301 16.44 -22.95 7.57
C PRO A 301 17.38 -21.74 7.64
N GLY A 302 18.70 -21.97 7.76
CA GLY A 302 19.70 -20.88 7.78
C GLY A 302 20.05 -20.31 6.39
N ILE A 303 19.77 -21.03 5.32
CA ILE A 303 20.17 -20.64 3.95
C ILE A 303 19.58 -19.32 3.48
N PRO A 304 18.30 -18.98 3.71
CA PRO A 304 17.76 -17.67 3.34
C PRO A 304 18.57 -16.51 3.91
N GLY A 305 19.01 -16.60 5.16
CA GLY A 305 19.85 -15.59 5.81
C GLY A 305 21.27 -15.50 5.20
N VAL A 306 21.82 -16.62 4.73
CA VAL A 306 23.11 -16.64 4.00
C VAL A 306 22.94 -16.03 2.63
N ALA A 307 21.90 -16.42 1.89
CA ALA A 307 21.61 -15.89 0.56
C ALA A 307 21.38 -14.36 0.59
N GLU A 308 20.68 -13.84 1.59
CA GLU A 308 20.47 -12.39 1.75
C GLU A 308 21.80 -11.67 2.08
N ARG A 309 22.66 -12.23 2.93
CA ARG A 309 24.00 -11.68 3.20
C ARG A 309 24.89 -11.65 1.94
N ILE A 310 24.86 -12.71 1.15
CA ILE A 310 25.60 -12.78 -0.12
C ILE A 310 25.08 -11.72 -1.09
N LYS A 311 23.75 -11.60 -1.22
CA LYS A 311 23.12 -10.59 -2.07
C LYS A 311 23.52 -9.17 -1.65
N VAL A 312 23.44 -8.85 -0.36
CA VAL A 312 23.85 -7.53 0.18
C VAL A 312 25.34 -7.28 -0.09
N ARG A 313 26.20 -8.32 0.00
CA ARG A 313 27.63 -8.19 -0.23
C ARG A 313 27.97 -7.98 -1.71
N LEU A 314 27.23 -8.61 -2.62
CA LEU A 314 27.48 -8.53 -4.07
C LEU A 314 26.82 -7.30 -4.74
N PHE A 315 25.65 -6.89 -4.26
CA PHE A 315 24.82 -5.88 -4.91
C PHE A 315 24.54 -4.64 -4.04
N GLY A 316 25.11 -4.61 -2.83
CA GLY A 316 24.79 -3.60 -1.81
C GLY A 316 23.44 -3.86 -1.15
N ALA A 317 23.21 -3.24 0.01
CA ALA A 317 21.85 -3.08 0.54
C ALA A 317 21.05 -2.33 -0.53
N ALA A 318 19.83 -2.82 -0.85
CA ALA A 318 19.00 -2.22 -1.88
C ALA A 318 19.01 -0.68 -1.67
N PRO A 319 19.44 0.11 -2.66
CA PRO A 319 19.47 1.54 -2.48
C PRO A 319 18.05 1.98 -2.19
N GLY A 320 17.85 2.67 -1.06
CA GLY A 320 16.68 3.52 -0.93
C GLY A 320 16.68 4.38 -2.20
N HIS A 321 15.65 4.26 -3.04
CA HIS A 321 15.58 4.89 -4.36
C HIS A 321 15.40 6.40 -4.23
N LEU A 322 16.35 7.06 -3.55
CA LEU A 322 16.46 8.50 -3.54
C LEU A 322 17.11 8.93 -4.85
N VAL A 323 16.32 9.48 -5.73
CA VAL A 323 16.86 10.29 -6.82
C VAL A 323 17.44 11.54 -6.13
N ALA A 324 18.76 11.60 -6.00
CA ALA A 324 19.44 12.79 -5.49
C ALA A 324 18.90 13.99 -6.28
N ALA A 325 18.35 14.97 -5.57
CA ALA A 325 17.98 16.25 -6.15
C ALA A 325 19.25 16.80 -6.82
N ARG A 326 19.30 16.83 -8.15
CA ARG A 326 20.34 17.56 -8.87
C ARG A 326 20.18 19.02 -8.43
N ARG A 327 21.11 19.48 -7.61
CA ARG A 327 21.26 20.91 -7.36
C ARG A 327 21.47 21.58 -8.72
N ARG A 328 20.51 22.41 -9.11
CA ARG A 328 20.72 23.45 -10.11
C ARG A 328 21.05 24.74 -9.37
#